data_2dee8b07dd7c5fff5aa7aebe24590edb
#
_entry.id   2dee8b07dd7c5fff5aa7aebe24590edb
#
_cell.length_a   1.000
_cell.length_b   1.000
_cell.length_c   1.000
_cell.angle_alpha   90.00
_cell.angle_beta   90.00
_cell.angle_gamma   90.00
#
_symmetry.space_group_name_H-M   'P 1'
#
loop_
_entity.id
_entity.type
_entity.pdbx_description
1 polymer ?
#
loop_
_entity_poly.entity_id
_entity_poly.type
_entity_poly.pdbx_seq_one_letter_code
_entity_poly.pdbx_strand_id
1 'polypeptide(L)'
;MSDASPLASKSAAQSASTLASQSVGRQASLATVLVWLWGSAALVFAMALIGAITRLTESGLSIMEWNLLAGTFPPLSEAEWQRVFAEYKLTGEYLKQHLGALSMDGFKQIFWWEYIHRLWGRLIGLFFLAGLVVFSMARLRGQWSRLAWLTPHAWFGFGLICFQGFLGWYMVSSGFDTDLIDVSAYRLAAHLSLAVIILLYFVGLGVRALVQPGKDHGGEGAGAPMAFSAAHWLNLPTALLVLVLATLVSGAFVAGLNAGLIYNEFPSMGEGLIPADYQTSLPLLRNPFENPVAAQFHHRIFASATVLIVGVAAVITAMRTQASAVRRWALAALLAVVGQYLLGVITLLYAVPIPLGAAHQGGALILLMSITLWRAHNNQ
;
A
#
# COMPACT_ATOMS: atom_id res chain seq x y z
N MET A 1 -17.11 66.69 20.10
CA MET A 1 -15.88 65.99 19.67
C MET A 1 -15.63 64.90 20.70
N SER A 2 -15.87 63.71 20.33
CA SER A 2 -15.79 62.49 21.22
C SER A 2 -14.41 61.92 21.10
N ASP A 3 -13.59 62.02 22.15
CA ASP A 3 -12.28 61.37 22.27
C ASP A 3 -12.49 59.86 22.41
N ALA A 4 -12.22 59.09 21.34
CA ALA A 4 -12.17 57.65 21.41
C ALA A 4 -10.96 57.26 22.27
N SER A 5 -11.20 56.58 23.40
CA SER A 5 -10.22 56.20 24.42
C SER A 5 -9.09 55.37 23.82
N PRO A 6 -7.81 55.70 24.08
CA PRO A 6 -6.63 54.95 23.61
C PRO A 6 -6.57 53.51 24.09
N LEU A 7 -7.34 53.15 25.11
CA LEU A 7 -7.47 51.79 25.66
C LEU A 7 -8.24 50.84 24.72
N ALA A 8 -9.25 51.35 23.99
CA ALA A 8 -10.01 50.54 23.05
C ALA A 8 -9.16 50.13 21.81
N SER A 9 -8.29 51.03 21.33
CA SER A 9 -7.40 50.74 20.18
C SER A 9 -6.31 49.72 20.52
N LYS A 10 -5.74 49.78 21.74
CA LYS A 10 -4.75 48.80 22.22
C LYS A 10 -5.35 47.42 22.41
N SER A 11 -6.57 47.31 22.95
CA SER A 11 -7.30 46.06 23.12
C SER A 11 -7.61 45.39 21.75
N ALA A 12 -8.06 46.17 20.76
CA ALA A 12 -8.33 45.67 19.40
C ALA A 12 -7.05 45.19 18.70
N ALA A 13 -5.93 45.93 18.82
CA ALA A 13 -4.65 45.52 18.24
C ALA A 13 -4.09 44.25 18.90
N GLN A 14 -4.25 44.11 20.20
CA GLN A 14 -3.80 42.94 20.95
C GLN A 14 -4.65 41.71 20.62
N SER A 15 -5.96 41.86 20.46
CA SER A 15 -6.86 40.83 20.00
C SER A 15 -6.54 40.39 18.56
N ALA A 16 -6.27 41.30 17.64
CA ALA A 16 -5.90 41.01 16.27
C ALA A 16 -4.54 40.28 16.18
N SER A 17 -3.53 40.68 16.96
CA SER A 17 -2.24 40.00 17.01
C SER A 17 -2.35 38.57 17.58
N THR A 18 -3.19 38.38 18.60
CA THR A 18 -3.47 37.06 19.19
C THR A 18 -4.19 36.14 18.20
N LEU A 19 -5.17 36.67 17.47
CA LEU A 19 -5.87 35.91 16.42
C LEU A 19 -4.94 35.55 15.25
N ALA A 20 -4.07 36.46 14.83
CA ALA A 20 -3.09 36.22 13.80
C ALA A 20 -2.07 35.14 14.22
N SER A 21 -1.52 35.22 15.44
CA SER A 21 -0.59 34.19 15.94
C SER A 21 -1.24 32.82 16.11
N GLN A 22 -2.50 32.80 16.55
CA GLN A 22 -3.28 31.52 16.61
C GLN A 22 -3.55 30.95 15.24
N SER A 23 -3.83 31.74 14.21
CA SER A 23 -4.06 31.26 12.85
C SER A 23 -2.79 30.70 12.23
N VAL A 24 -1.63 31.34 12.42
CA VAL A 24 -0.32 30.85 11.97
C VAL A 24 0.05 29.52 12.67
N GLY A 25 -0.13 29.44 13.98
CA GLY A 25 0.11 28.21 14.73
C GLY A 25 -0.82 27.06 14.32
N ARG A 26 -2.06 27.36 13.94
CA ARG A 26 -3.03 26.37 13.40
C ARG A 26 -2.63 25.81 12.05
N GLN A 27 -2.19 26.66 11.13
CA GLN A 27 -1.74 26.25 9.79
C GLN A 27 -0.47 25.39 9.87
N ALA A 28 0.49 25.78 10.71
CA ALA A 28 1.71 25.01 10.91
C ALA A 28 1.43 23.60 11.45
N SER A 29 0.48 23.44 12.39
CA SER A 29 0.13 22.13 12.95
C SER A 29 -0.53 21.20 11.95
N LEU A 30 -1.44 21.72 11.11
CA LEU A 30 -2.08 20.93 10.05
C LEU A 30 -1.06 20.49 9.00
N ALA A 31 -0.19 21.40 8.55
CA ALA A 31 0.85 21.08 7.58
C ALA A 31 1.77 19.94 8.08
N THR A 32 2.19 20.00 9.35
CA THR A 32 3.03 18.94 9.96
C THR A 32 2.34 17.59 9.94
N VAL A 33 1.05 17.54 10.32
CA VAL A 33 0.27 16.28 10.29
C VAL A 33 0.08 15.78 8.87
N LEU A 34 -0.17 16.66 7.91
CA LEU A 34 -0.29 16.27 6.51
C LEU A 34 1.01 15.71 5.96
N VAL A 35 2.16 16.35 6.23
CA VAL A 35 3.48 15.82 5.84
C VAL A 35 3.72 14.44 6.45
N TRP A 36 3.36 14.24 7.71
CA TRP A 36 3.48 12.93 8.35
C TRP A 36 2.60 11.85 7.70
N LEU A 37 1.30 12.12 7.50
CA LEU A 37 0.37 11.14 6.92
C LEU A 37 0.68 10.82 5.45
N TRP A 38 0.88 11.87 4.62
CA TRP A 38 1.21 11.69 3.20
C TRP A 38 2.62 11.15 3.00
N GLY A 39 3.57 11.55 3.85
CA GLY A 39 4.92 10.97 3.88
C GLY A 39 4.88 9.49 4.22
N SER A 40 4.07 9.09 5.21
CA SER A 40 3.86 7.67 5.54
C SER A 40 3.26 6.90 4.37
N ALA A 41 2.23 7.45 3.71
CA ALA A 41 1.64 6.84 2.52
C ALA A 41 2.66 6.70 1.38
N ALA A 42 3.47 7.73 1.12
CA ALA A 42 4.52 7.70 0.09
C ALA A 42 5.60 6.65 0.39
N LEU A 43 6.01 6.52 1.66
CA LEU A 43 6.98 5.50 2.08
C LEU A 43 6.41 4.08 1.94
N VAL A 44 5.14 3.87 2.26
CA VAL A 44 4.47 2.56 2.06
C VAL A 44 4.30 2.26 0.58
N PHE A 45 3.97 3.25 -0.26
CA PHE A 45 3.92 3.09 -1.72
C PHE A 45 5.29 2.67 -2.28
N ALA A 46 6.36 3.37 -1.90
CA ALA A 46 7.73 3.03 -2.31
C ALA A 46 8.13 1.63 -1.82
N MET A 47 7.74 1.26 -0.58
CA MET A 47 7.95 -0.09 -0.03
C MET A 47 7.30 -1.17 -0.88
N ALA A 48 6.08 -0.94 -1.37
CA ALA A 48 5.40 -1.90 -2.23
C ALA A 48 6.13 -2.09 -3.57
N LEU A 49 6.74 -1.04 -4.14
CA LEU A 49 7.58 -1.16 -5.34
C LEU A 49 8.89 -1.92 -5.05
N ILE A 50 9.56 -1.60 -3.94
CA ILE A 50 10.76 -2.34 -3.51
C ILE A 50 10.41 -3.81 -3.29
N GLY A 51 9.26 -4.11 -2.65
CA GLY A 51 8.77 -5.47 -2.45
C GLY A 51 8.48 -6.21 -3.75
N ALA A 52 7.92 -5.52 -4.76
CA ALA A 52 7.73 -6.10 -6.09
C ALA A 52 9.07 -6.49 -6.74
N ILE A 53 10.08 -5.61 -6.65
CA ILE A 53 11.42 -5.90 -7.17
C ILE A 53 12.03 -7.07 -6.40
N THR A 54 11.97 -7.06 -5.06
CA THR A 54 12.47 -8.16 -4.21
C THR A 54 11.85 -9.50 -4.60
N ARG A 55 10.53 -9.52 -4.90
CA ARG A 55 9.85 -10.75 -5.35
C ARG A 55 10.28 -11.16 -6.76
N LEU A 56 10.37 -10.21 -7.71
CA LEU A 56 10.71 -10.49 -9.11
C LEU A 56 12.20 -10.82 -9.31
N THR A 57 13.06 -10.43 -8.38
CA THR A 57 14.48 -10.81 -8.36
C THR A 57 14.73 -12.06 -7.52
N GLU A 58 13.66 -12.68 -6.98
CA GLU A 58 13.76 -13.87 -6.12
C GLU A 58 14.71 -13.67 -4.94
N SER A 59 14.71 -12.46 -4.37
CA SER A 59 15.67 -12.05 -3.33
C SER A 59 15.18 -12.30 -1.90
N GLY A 60 13.90 -12.69 -1.74
CA GLY A 60 13.21 -12.66 -0.44
C GLY A 60 13.62 -13.72 0.58
N LEU A 61 14.53 -14.63 0.22
CA LEU A 61 15.07 -15.70 1.07
C LEU A 61 16.60 -15.61 1.25
N SER A 62 17.22 -14.51 0.82
CA SER A 62 18.68 -14.34 0.87
C SER A 62 19.24 -14.06 2.27
N ILE A 63 18.41 -13.55 3.20
CA ILE A 63 18.79 -13.22 4.57
C ILE A 63 18.04 -14.15 5.55
N MET A 64 18.74 -15.15 6.07
CA MET A 64 18.17 -16.19 6.93
C MET A 64 17.84 -15.68 8.34
N GLU A 65 18.65 -14.77 8.86
CA GLU A 65 18.47 -14.25 10.21
C GLU A 65 17.40 -13.16 10.30
N TRP A 66 16.56 -13.23 11.35
CA TRP A 66 15.62 -12.17 11.67
C TRP A 66 16.11 -11.35 12.86
N ASN A 67 17.06 -10.46 12.59
CA ASN A 67 17.64 -9.58 13.61
C ASN A 67 17.09 -8.15 13.45
N LEU A 68 16.16 -7.76 14.32
CA LEU A 68 15.48 -6.48 14.22
C LEU A 68 16.46 -5.30 14.35
N LEU A 69 17.39 -5.36 15.29
CA LEU A 69 18.38 -4.31 15.56
C LEU A 69 19.72 -4.56 14.88
N ALA A 70 20.33 -5.73 15.08
CA ALA A 70 21.64 -6.05 14.50
C ALA A 70 21.62 -6.13 12.98
N GLY A 71 20.51 -6.58 12.37
CA GLY A 71 20.31 -6.61 10.91
C GLY A 71 20.12 -5.22 10.26
N THR A 72 20.41 -4.12 10.97
CA THR A 72 20.38 -2.75 10.41
C THR A 72 21.66 -2.44 9.63
N PHE A 73 22.76 -3.14 9.90
CA PHE A 73 23.99 -2.99 9.15
C PHE A 73 24.17 -4.18 8.20
N PRO A 74 24.61 -3.93 6.95
CA PRO A 74 24.93 -5.00 6.02
C PRO A 74 26.26 -5.65 6.45
N PRO A 75 26.63 -6.83 5.88
CA PRO A 75 27.96 -7.38 6.09
C PRO A 75 29.04 -6.38 5.70
N LEU A 76 29.97 -6.05 6.63
CA LEU A 76 31.01 -5.05 6.44
C LEU A 76 32.38 -5.66 6.11
N SER A 77 32.54 -6.96 6.28
CA SER A 77 33.77 -7.68 6.02
C SER A 77 33.57 -8.87 5.09
N GLU A 78 34.61 -9.31 4.40
CA GLU A 78 34.54 -10.50 3.55
C GLU A 78 34.17 -11.76 4.38
N ALA A 79 34.63 -11.85 5.60
CA ALA A 79 34.28 -12.96 6.50
C ALA A 79 32.79 -13.00 6.80
N GLU A 80 32.15 -11.85 7.01
CA GLU A 80 30.70 -11.77 7.21
C GLU A 80 29.94 -12.13 5.92
N TRP A 81 30.40 -11.68 4.74
CA TRP A 81 29.81 -12.09 3.47
C TRP A 81 29.88 -13.60 3.26
N GLN A 82 31.04 -14.23 3.57
CA GLN A 82 31.19 -15.69 3.48
C GLN A 82 30.24 -16.41 4.47
N ARG A 83 30.05 -15.88 5.69
CA ARG A 83 29.13 -16.45 6.67
C ARG A 83 27.70 -16.44 6.18
N VAL A 84 27.17 -15.27 5.78
CA VAL A 84 25.76 -15.16 5.33
C VAL A 84 25.51 -15.94 4.04
N PHE A 85 26.50 -16.02 3.15
CA PHE A 85 26.39 -16.84 1.96
C PHE A 85 26.40 -18.34 2.28
N ALA A 86 27.19 -18.77 3.27
CA ALA A 86 27.19 -20.16 3.74
C ALA A 86 25.82 -20.56 4.31
N GLU A 87 25.16 -19.66 5.04
CA GLU A 87 23.80 -19.87 5.55
C GLU A 87 22.79 -19.98 4.39
N TYR A 88 22.85 -19.08 3.39
CA TYR A 88 21.99 -19.12 2.22
C TYR A 88 22.14 -20.42 1.42
N LYS A 89 23.35 -20.98 1.33
CA LYS A 89 23.60 -22.26 0.64
C LYS A 89 22.84 -23.46 1.20
N LEU A 90 22.31 -23.34 2.41
CA LEU A 90 21.51 -24.37 3.06
C LEU A 90 20.01 -24.28 2.69
N THR A 91 19.58 -23.25 1.96
CA THR A 91 18.17 -23.05 1.58
C THR A 91 17.78 -23.93 0.39
N GLY A 92 16.48 -24.28 0.32
CA GLY A 92 15.91 -24.99 -0.83
C GLY A 92 16.04 -24.18 -2.12
N GLU A 93 15.94 -22.83 -2.05
CA GLU A 93 16.15 -21.93 -3.18
C GLU A 93 17.55 -22.08 -3.79
N TYR A 94 18.61 -22.02 -2.98
CA TYR A 94 19.97 -22.23 -3.48
C TYR A 94 20.18 -23.63 -4.09
N LEU A 95 19.70 -24.64 -3.39
CA LEU A 95 19.93 -26.05 -3.79
C LEU A 95 19.17 -26.46 -5.03
N LYS A 96 17.90 -26.04 -5.13
CA LYS A 96 16.96 -26.51 -6.17
C LYS A 96 16.81 -25.51 -7.31
N GLN A 97 16.74 -24.21 -7.04
CA GLN A 97 16.52 -23.20 -8.06
C GLN A 97 17.86 -22.75 -8.70
N HIS A 98 18.88 -22.48 -7.88
CA HIS A 98 20.18 -22.13 -8.39
C HIS A 98 21.08 -23.34 -8.67
N LEU A 99 20.59 -24.57 -8.44
CA LEU A 99 21.34 -25.82 -8.64
C LEU A 99 22.73 -25.82 -8.01
N GLY A 100 22.90 -25.07 -6.92
CA GLY A 100 24.18 -24.88 -6.23
C GLY A 100 25.21 -24.02 -6.99
N ALA A 101 24.84 -23.35 -8.09
CA ALA A 101 25.76 -22.66 -8.99
C ALA A 101 25.81 -21.13 -8.79
N LEU A 102 25.01 -20.54 -7.88
CA LEU A 102 25.02 -19.09 -7.64
C LEU A 102 26.39 -18.65 -7.08
N SER A 103 27.01 -17.67 -7.75
CA SER A 103 28.28 -17.08 -7.30
C SER A 103 28.08 -16.13 -6.11
N MET A 104 29.16 -15.76 -5.42
CA MET A 104 29.13 -14.73 -4.38
C MET A 104 28.61 -13.39 -4.90
N ASP A 105 28.96 -12.99 -6.13
CA ASP A 105 28.48 -11.73 -6.71
C ASP A 105 26.99 -11.80 -7.03
N GLY A 106 26.48 -12.92 -7.52
CA GLY A 106 25.07 -13.15 -7.70
C GLY A 106 24.30 -13.13 -6.36
N PHE A 107 24.86 -13.76 -5.31
CA PHE A 107 24.29 -13.69 -3.97
C PHE A 107 24.24 -12.25 -3.43
N LYS A 108 25.32 -11.45 -3.60
CA LYS A 108 25.34 -10.04 -3.19
C LYS A 108 24.22 -9.24 -3.86
N GLN A 109 23.89 -9.51 -5.13
CA GLN A 109 22.81 -8.82 -5.83
C GLN A 109 21.43 -9.09 -5.20
N ILE A 110 21.10 -10.35 -4.92
CA ILE A 110 19.83 -10.69 -4.27
C ILE A 110 19.79 -10.23 -2.81
N PHE A 111 20.92 -10.33 -2.08
CA PHE A 111 21.03 -9.85 -0.70
C PHE A 111 20.69 -8.35 -0.59
N TRP A 112 21.19 -7.50 -1.49
CA TRP A 112 20.95 -6.06 -1.43
C TRP A 112 19.46 -5.71 -1.62
N TRP A 113 18.73 -6.39 -2.48
CA TRP A 113 17.29 -6.14 -2.63
C TRP A 113 16.52 -6.49 -1.37
N GLU A 114 16.79 -7.63 -0.76
CA GLU A 114 16.15 -7.99 0.51
C GLU A 114 16.57 -7.08 1.65
N TYR A 115 17.86 -6.73 1.73
CA TYR A 115 18.36 -5.80 2.74
C TYR A 115 17.69 -4.42 2.63
N ILE A 116 17.62 -3.84 1.44
CA ILE A 116 16.93 -2.56 1.19
C ILE A 116 15.46 -2.66 1.59
N HIS A 117 14.77 -3.75 1.23
CA HIS A 117 13.39 -3.99 1.62
C HIS A 117 13.23 -4.00 3.15
N ARG A 118 14.05 -4.75 3.86
CA ARG A 118 14.02 -4.82 5.34
C ARG A 118 14.38 -3.48 5.99
N LEU A 119 15.37 -2.77 5.46
CA LEU A 119 15.78 -1.45 5.96
C LEU A 119 14.66 -0.42 5.74
N TRP A 120 14.03 -0.41 4.56
CA TRP A 120 12.93 0.50 4.26
C TRP A 120 11.73 0.28 5.20
N GLY A 121 11.42 -0.98 5.53
CA GLY A 121 10.39 -1.30 6.52
C GLY A 121 10.69 -0.72 7.91
N ARG A 122 11.97 -0.77 8.36
CA ARG A 122 12.40 -0.12 9.62
C ARG A 122 12.24 1.41 9.54
N LEU A 123 12.60 2.02 8.42
CA LEU A 123 12.46 3.46 8.20
C LEU A 123 10.98 3.90 8.25
N ILE A 124 10.07 3.13 7.67
CA ILE A 124 8.62 3.40 7.78
C ILE A 124 8.19 3.38 9.24
N GLY A 125 8.56 2.34 9.98
CA GLY A 125 8.22 2.21 11.40
C GLY A 125 8.75 3.38 12.23
N LEU A 126 10.02 3.76 12.05
CA LEU A 126 10.66 4.87 12.75
C LEU A 126 10.06 6.23 12.37
N PHE A 127 9.82 6.47 11.08
CA PHE A 127 9.20 7.72 10.60
C PHE A 127 7.79 7.88 11.18
N PHE A 128 7.00 6.82 11.14
CA PHE A 128 5.64 6.87 11.67
C PHE A 128 5.63 7.04 13.19
N LEU A 129 6.49 6.30 13.91
CA LEU A 129 6.63 6.40 15.36
C LEU A 129 7.08 7.80 15.79
N ALA A 130 8.05 8.41 15.10
CA ALA A 130 8.49 9.76 15.40
C ALA A 130 7.32 10.77 15.28
N GLY A 131 6.55 10.70 14.21
CA GLY A 131 5.35 11.52 14.04
C GLY A 131 4.29 11.24 15.10
N LEU A 132 4.05 9.98 15.45
CA LEU A 132 3.12 9.57 16.50
C LEU A 132 3.51 10.14 17.88
N VAL A 133 4.80 10.09 18.23
CA VAL A 133 5.32 10.65 19.47
C VAL A 133 5.11 12.18 19.50
N VAL A 134 5.54 12.88 18.44
CA VAL A 134 5.36 14.34 18.32
C VAL A 134 3.89 14.71 18.42
N PHE A 135 3.02 14.02 17.71
CA PHE A 135 1.58 14.26 17.75
C PHE A 135 0.99 13.99 19.13
N SER A 136 1.35 12.88 19.78
CA SER A 136 0.87 12.53 21.11
C SER A 136 1.33 13.53 22.17
N MET A 137 2.59 13.97 22.11
CA MET A 137 3.12 14.99 23.02
C MET A 137 2.43 16.35 22.84
N ALA A 138 2.16 16.77 21.62
CA ALA A 138 1.42 17.98 21.32
C ALA A 138 -0.02 17.91 21.90
N ARG A 139 -0.65 16.74 21.77
CA ARG A 139 -1.99 16.48 22.35
C ARG A 139 -1.98 16.56 23.88
N LEU A 140 -1.01 15.96 24.54
CA LEU A 140 -0.87 16.01 26.00
C LEU A 140 -0.66 17.43 26.52
N ARG A 141 -0.04 18.32 25.73
CA ARG A 141 0.12 19.74 26.02
C ARG A 141 -1.11 20.59 25.69
N GLY A 142 -2.26 19.97 25.37
CA GLY A 142 -3.47 20.67 24.97
C GLY A 142 -3.44 21.31 23.59
N GLN A 143 -2.39 21.06 22.81
CA GLN A 143 -2.26 21.54 21.44
C GLN A 143 -3.04 20.65 20.46
N TRP A 144 -3.31 21.16 19.24
CA TRP A 144 -3.94 20.41 18.14
C TRP A 144 -5.29 19.77 18.50
N SER A 145 -6.08 20.43 19.34
CA SER A 145 -7.38 19.95 19.82
C SER A 145 -8.33 19.54 18.69
N ARG A 146 -8.31 20.27 17.57
CA ARG A 146 -9.11 19.99 16.37
C ARG A 146 -8.76 18.66 15.67
N LEU A 147 -7.57 18.13 15.92
CA LEU A 147 -7.10 16.86 15.38
C LEU A 147 -7.21 15.72 16.41
N ALA A 148 -7.95 15.91 17.50
CA ALA A 148 -8.13 14.90 18.56
C ALA A 148 -8.67 13.57 18.01
N TRP A 149 -9.52 13.62 17.00
CA TRP A 149 -10.06 12.45 16.33
C TRP A 149 -8.97 11.55 15.72
N LEU A 150 -7.80 12.11 15.35
CA LEU A 150 -6.70 11.36 14.75
C LEU A 150 -5.96 10.47 15.77
N THR A 151 -6.03 10.77 17.07
CA THR A 151 -5.28 10.04 18.11
C THR A 151 -5.51 8.52 18.07
N PRO A 152 -6.75 7.99 18.14
CA PRO A 152 -6.96 6.55 18.07
C PRO A 152 -6.55 5.96 16.71
N HIS A 153 -6.77 6.70 15.63
CA HIS A 153 -6.37 6.27 14.28
C HIS A 153 -4.85 6.19 14.12
N ALA A 154 -4.10 7.11 14.73
CA ALA A 154 -2.64 7.11 14.69
C ALA A 154 -2.06 5.89 15.43
N TRP A 155 -2.56 5.59 16.63
CA TRP A 155 -2.15 4.38 17.36
C TRP A 155 -2.55 3.09 16.64
N PHE A 156 -3.75 3.04 16.06
CA PHE A 156 -4.17 1.91 15.23
C PHE A 156 -3.29 1.74 14.00
N GLY A 157 -2.95 2.85 13.31
CA GLY A 157 -2.01 2.83 12.18
C GLY A 157 -0.63 2.29 12.55
N PHE A 158 -0.11 2.65 13.73
CA PHE A 158 1.13 2.09 14.24
C PHE A 158 1.02 0.59 14.51
N GLY A 159 -0.09 0.15 15.10
CA GLY A 159 -0.40 -1.28 15.27
C GLY A 159 -0.42 -2.05 13.96
N LEU A 160 -1.00 -1.46 12.90
CA LEU A 160 -1.00 -2.05 11.56
C LEU A 160 0.42 -2.17 10.98
N ILE A 161 1.28 -1.15 11.16
CA ILE A 161 2.70 -1.21 10.73
C ILE A 161 3.44 -2.33 11.48
N CYS A 162 3.26 -2.45 12.78
CA CYS A 162 3.87 -3.54 13.56
C CYS A 162 3.39 -4.91 13.09
N PHE A 163 2.10 -5.05 12.84
CA PHE A 163 1.51 -6.30 12.34
C PHE A 163 1.98 -6.62 10.92
N GLN A 164 2.20 -5.60 10.07
CA GLN A 164 2.80 -5.77 8.74
C GLN A 164 4.21 -6.35 8.83
N GLY A 165 5.03 -5.87 9.78
CA GLY A 165 6.35 -6.43 10.05
C GLY A 165 6.30 -7.90 10.48
N PHE A 166 5.35 -8.24 11.36
CA PHE A 166 5.08 -9.62 11.76
C PHE A 166 4.67 -10.49 10.57
N LEU A 167 3.74 -10.02 9.73
CA LEU A 167 3.34 -10.77 8.53
C LEU A 167 4.49 -10.96 7.54
N GLY A 168 5.40 -9.98 7.43
CA GLY A 168 6.60 -10.12 6.60
C GLY A 168 7.50 -11.24 7.10
N TRP A 169 7.78 -11.27 8.40
CA TRP A 169 8.50 -12.38 9.03
C TRP A 169 7.79 -13.73 8.83
N TYR A 170 6.50 -13.76 9.07
CA TYR A 170 5.68 -14.97 8.91
C TYR A 170 5.66 -15.47 7.45
N MET A 171 5.71 -14.55 6.49
CA MET A 171 5.82 -14.90 5.07
C MET A 171 7.17 -15.54 4.77
N VAL A 172 8.28 -14.87 5.13
CA VAL A 172 9.64 -15.36 4.86
C VAL A 172 9.90 -16.70 5.55
N SER A 173 9.43 -16.89 6.79
CA SER A 173 9.58 -18.15 7.51
C SER A 173 8.98 -19.36 6.80
N SER A 174 8.06 -19.17 5.86
CA SER A 174 7.49 -20.28 5.08
C SER A 174 8.40 -20.80 3.97
N GLY A 175 9.43 -20.04 3.58
CA GLY A 175 10.37 -20.43 2.55
C GLY A 175 11.68 -21.04 3.07
N PHE A 176 11.83 -21.16 4.40
CA PHE A 176 13.05 -21.74 5.00
C PHE A 176 13.08 -23.27 5.01
N ASP A 177 11.99 -23.92 4.61
CA ASP A 177 11.98 -25.36 4.43
C ASP A 177 12.83 -25.74 3.21
N THR A 178 13.75 -26.69 3.37
CA THR A 178 14.64 -27.16 2.29
C THR A 178 13.90 -27.81 1.13
N ASP A 179 12.63 -28.21 1.36
CA ASP A 179 11.78 -28.77 0.30
C ASP A 179 11.07 -27.72 -0.55
N LEU A 180 11.03 -26.48 -0.09
CA LEU A 180 10.41 -25.35 -0.78
C LEU A 180 11.45 -24.47 -1.46
N ILE A 181 11.08 -23.88 -2.59
CA ILE A 181 11.89 -22.91 -3.34
C ILE A 181 11.36 -21.48 -3.21
N ASP A 182 10.11 -21.34 -2.78
CA ASP A 182 9.39 -20.08 -2.69
C ASP A 182 8.65 -19.94 -1.35
N VAL A 183 8.33 -18.71 -0.98
CA VAL A 183 7.43 -18.41 0.13
C VAL A 183 6.00 -18.83 -0.21
N SER A 184 5.18 -19.12 0.80
CA SER A 184 3.77 -19.43 0.61
C SER A 184 3.01 -18.30 -0.12
N ALA A 185 2.34 -18.64 -1.24
CA ALA A 185 1.52 -17.70 -2.01
C ALA A 185 0.40 -17.05 -1.16
N TYR A 186 -0.17 -17.81 -0.22
CA TYR A 186 -1.17 -17.29 0.73
C TYR A 186 -0.59 -16.22 1.66
N ARG A 187 0.61 -16.47 2.21
CA ARG A 187 1.26 -15.51 3.12
C ARG A 187 1.75 -14.27 2.36
N LEU A 188 2.21 -14.44 1.12
CA LEU A 188 2.53 -13.33 0.21
C LEU A 188 1.29 -12.45 -0.07
N ALA A 189 0.17 -13.07 -0.43
CA ALA A 189 -1.09 -12.38 -0.69
C ALA A 189 -1.59 -11.63 0.56
N ALA A 190 -1.50 -12.22 1.74
CA ALA A 190 -1.87 -11.58 3.00
C ALA A 190 -0.97 -10.38 3.32
N HIS A 191 0.36 -10.52 3.16
CA HIS A 191 1.33 -9.45 3.40
C HIS A 191 1.12 -8.27 2.45
N LEU A 192 0.96 -8.52 1.14
CA LEU A 192 0.68 -7.47 0.16
C LEU A 192 -0.68 -6.80 0.41
N SER A 193 -1.72 -7.58 0.73
CA SER A 193 -3.06 -7.03 1.00
C SER A 193 -3.06 -6.08 2.20
N LEU A 194 -2.37 -6.45 3.29
CA LEU A 194 -2.26 -5.58 4.46
C LEU A 194 -1.46 -4.31 4.14
N ALA A 195 -0.36 -4.40 3.36
CA ALA A 195 0.40 -3.24 2.93
C ALA A 195 -0.47 -2.25 2.14
N VAL A 196 -1.32 -2.76 1.24
CA VAL A 196 -2.28 -1.94 0.48
C VAL A 196 -3.32 -1.30 1.41
N ILE A 197 -3.87 -2.05 2.36
CA ILE A 197 -4.83 -1.53 3.34
C ILE A 197 -4.19 -0.40 4.16
N ILE A 198 -2.94 -0.54 4.60
CA ILE A 198 -2.18 0.50 5.31
C ILE A 198 -2.00 1.74 4.45
N LEU A 199 -1.63 1.59 3.18
CA LEU A 199 -1.50 2.69 2.23
C LEU A 199 -2.82 3.46 2.12
N LEU A 200 -3.93 2.77 1.83
CA LEU A 200 -5.24 3.38 1.67
C LEU A 200 -5.75 4.00 2.97
N TYR A 201 -5.42 3.41 4.11
CA TYR A 201 -5.72 3.96 5.42
C TYR A 201 -5.04 5.32 5.63
N PHE A 202 -3.74 5.44 5.37
CA PHE A 202 -3.02 6.71 5.50
C PHE A 202 -3.46 7.75 4.48
N VAL A 203 -3.74 7.36 3.24
CA VAL A 203 -4.36 8.23 2.24
C VAL A 203 -5.71 8.76 2.74
N GLY A 204 -6.56 7.88 3.26
CA GLY A 204 -7.87 8.25 3.80
C GLY A 204 -7.77 9.22 4.99
N LEU A 205 -6.83 9.00 5.91
CA LEU A 205 -6.57 9.92 7.03
C LEU A 205 -6.06 11.28 6.54
N GLY A 206 -5.15 11.29 5.57
CA GLY A 206 -4.62 12.52 4.96
C GLY A 206 -5.71 13.34 4.28
N VAL A 207 -6.58 12.69 3.51
CA VAL A 207 -7.73 13.36 2.87
C VAL A 207 -8.72 13.88 3.91
N ARG A 208 -9.05 13.09 4.94
CA ARG A 208 -9.94 13.53 6.01
C ARG A 208 -9.39 14.76 6.73
N ALA A 209 -8.08 14.81 6.99
CA ALA A 209 -7.43 15.95 7.62
C ALA A 209 -7.47 17.22 6.74
N LEU A 210 -7.42 17.07 5.40
CA LEU A 210 -7.55 18.17 4.45
C LEU A 210 -8.97 18.72 4.35
N VAL A 211 -9.96 17.83 4.32
CA VAL A 211 -11.36 18.17 4.01
C VAL A 211 -12.12 18.64 5.25
N GLN A 212 -11.74 18.18 6.45
CA GLN A 212 -12.37 18.55 7.73
C GLN A 212 -11.37 19.25 8.66
N PRO A 213 -10.81 20.41 8.30
CA PRO A 213 -9.99 21.17 9.22
C PRO A 213 -10.88 21.85 10.25
N GLY A 214 -11.35 21.05 11.24
CA GLY A 214 -12.04 21.56 12.42
C GLY A 214 -13.37 22.26 12.12
N LYS A 215 -14.45 21.52 11.90
CA LYS A 215 -15.75 22.03 12.28
C LYS A 215 -15.73 22.19 13.80
N ASP A 216 -15.65 23.44 14.26
CA ASP A 216 -15.90 23.78 15.65
C ASP A 216 -17.38 23.47 15.92
N HIS A 217 -17.64 22.32 16.46
CA HIS A 217 -18.91 22.07 17.12
C HIS A 217 -18.85 22.73 18.51
N GLY A 218 -18.97 24.06 18.51
CA GLY A 218 -19.49 24.81 19.64
C GLY A 218 -21.01 24.56 19.69
N GLY A 219 -21.38 23.36 20.02
CA GLY A 219 -22.76 22.91 20.15
C GLY A 219 -22.73 21.42 20.43
N GLU A 220 -23.32 21.03 21.54
CA GLU A 220 -23.51 19.70 22.08
C GLU A 220 -23.71 18.62 21.01
N GLY A 221 -22.63 17.98 20.62
CA GLY A 221 -22.54 16.91 19.69
C GLY A 221 -21.09 16.48 19.66
N ALA A 222 -20.63 15.83 20.76
CA ALA A 222 -19.38 15.09 20.76
C ALA A 222 -19.33 14.30 19.46
N GLY A 223 -18.32 14.58 18.64
CA GLY A 223 -18.18 14.05 17.30
C GLY A 223 -18.63 12.60 17.25
N ALA A 224 -19.79 12.38 16.65
CA ALA A 224 -20.21 11.03 16.39
C ALA A 224 -19.01 10.40 15.68
N PRO A 225 -18.46 9.27 16.18
CA PRO A 225 -17.54 8.48 15.42
C PRO A 225 -18.19 8.40 14.05
N MET A 226 -17.40 8.52 12.94
CA MET A 226 -17.98 8.29 11.62
C MET A 226 -18.93 7.14 11.79
N ALA A 227 -20.23 7.45 11.89
CA ALA A 227 -21.20 6.42 12.20
C ALA A 227 -20.96 5.38 11.14
N PHE A 228 -20.64 4.16 11.56
CA PHE A 228 -20.52 3.00 10.70
C PHE A 228 -21.93 2.67 10.18
N SER A 229 -22.56 3.66 9.56
CA SER A 229 -23.80 3.48 8.85
C SER A 229 -23.46 2.62 7.64
N ALA A 230 -24.03 1.45 7.56
CA ALA A 230 -23.92 0.54 6.42
C ALA A 230 -24.13 1.27 5.09
N ALA A 231 -25.01 2.28 5.04
CA ALA A 231 -25.24 3.13 3.88
C ALA A 231 -24.01 3.94 3.42
N HIS A 232 -23.11 4.33 4.32
CA HIS A 232 -21.86 5.02 3.97
C HIS A 232 -20.78 4.07 3.42
N TRP A 233 -20.87 2.80 3.73
CA TRP A 233 -19.93 1.78 3.25
C TRP A 233 -20.39 1.11 1.96
N LEU A 234 -21.68 1.08 1.68
CA LEU A 234 -22.28 0.48 0.48
C LEU A 234 -22.45 1.49 -0.66
N ASN A 235 -21.46 2.39 -0.85
CA ASN A 235 -21.47 3.29 -2.01
C ASN A 235 -20.63 2.72 -3.15
N LEU A 236 -20.93 3.20 -4.37
CA LEU A 236 -20.25 2.74 -5.60
C LEU A 236 -18.72 2.73 -5.50
N PRO A 237 -18.02 3.82 -5.08
CA PRO A 237 -16.56 3.78 -4.98
C PRO A 237 -16.04 2.72 -4.00
N THR A 238 -16.76 2.40 -2.93
CA THR A 238 -16.36 1.31 -2.02
C THR A 238 -16.48 -0.05 -2.69
N ALA A 239 -17.53 -0.30 -3.44
CA ALA A 239 -17.66 -1.55 -4.20
C ALA A 239 -16.54 -1.69 -5.24
N LEU A 240 -16.16 -0.59 -5.92
CA LEU A 240 -15.05 -0.56 -6.85
C LEU A 240 -13.70 -0.82 -6.15
N LEU A 241 -13.48 -0.27 -4.95
CA LEU A 241 -12.28 -0.57 -4.15
C LEU A 241 -12.18 -2.06 -3.81
N VAL A 242 -13.29 -2.69 -3.41
CA VAL A 242 -13.32 -4.13 -3.12
C VAL A 242 -13.01 -4.95 -4.37
N LEU A 243 -13.58 -4.59 -5.52
CA LEU A 243 -13.30 -5.27 -6.79
C LEU A 243 -11.82 -5.17 -7.19
N VAL A 244 -11.24 -3.97 -7.14
CA VAL A 244 -9.82 -3.76 -7.47
C VAL A 244 -8.92 -4.49 -6.48
N LEU A 245 -9.26 -4.48 -5.17
CA LEU A 245 -8.52 -5.23 -4.16
C LEU A 245 -8.59 -6.74 -4.42
N ALA A 246 -9.75 -7.28 -4.77
CA ALA A 246 -9.89 -8.69 -5.15
C ALA A 246 -9.04 -9.04 -6.37
N THR A 247 -9.00 -8.15 -7.38
CA THR A 247 -8.13 -8.29 -8.55
C THR A 247 -6.65 -8.27 -8.15
N LEU A 248 -6.25 -7.37 -7.25
CA LEU A 248 -4.88 -7.29 -6.74
C LEU A 248 -4.51 -8.58 -5.98
N VAL A 249 -5.40 -9.10 -5.14
CA VAL A 249 -5.19 -10.36 -4.42
C VAL A 249 -5.02 -11.53 -5.39
N SER A 250 -5.85 -11.60 -6.44
CA SER A 250 -5.66 -12.64 -7.49
C SER A 250 -4.31 -12.51 -8.18
N GLY A 251 -3.82 -11.27 -8.43
CA GLY A 251 -2.48 -11.00 -8.95
C GLY A 251 -1.35 -11.41 -7.99
N ALA A 252 -1.59 -11.29 -6.68
CA ALA A 252 -0.62 -11.77 -5.68
C ALA A 252 -0.44 -13.30 -5.74
N PHE A 253 -1.49 -14.07 -6.03
CA PHE A 253 -1.38 -15.50 -6.27
C PHE A 253 -0.64 -15.79 -7.59
N VAL A 254 -0.88 -15.03 -8.66
CA VAL A 254 -0.08 -15.15 -9.90
C VAL A 254 1.41 -14.93 -9.61
N ALA A 255 1.76 -13.91 -8.83
CA ALA A 255 3.15 -13.66 -8.44
C ALA A 255 3.71 -14.76 -7.51
N GLY A 256 2.92 -15.19 -6.51
CA GLY A 256 3.34 -16.21 -5.54
C GLY A 256 3.53 -17.60 -6.12
N LEU A 257 2.84 -17.90 -7.22
CA LEU A 257 2.91 -19.20 -7.93
C LEU A 257 3.77 -19.13 -9.20
N ASN A 258 4.50 -18.04 -9.46
CA ASN A 258 5.25 -17.80 -10.70
C ASN A 258 4.39 -17.97 -11.97
N ALA A 259 3.07 -17.85 -11.85
CA ALA A 259 2.10 -18.16 -12.88
C ALA A 259 2.16 -17.17 -14.07
N GLY A 260 2.77 -16.00 -13.92
CA GLY A 260 2.94 -15.01 -14.98
C GLY A 260 3.83 -15.48 -16.14
N LEU A 261 4.58 -16.57 -15.95
CA LEU A 261 5.53 -17.10 -16.93
C LEU A 261 4.99 -18.30 -17.74
N ILE A 262 3.76 -18.76 -17.48
CA ILE A 262 3.22 -20.00 -18.08
C ILE A 262 2.63 -19.73 -19.47
N TYR A 263 1.72 -18.75 -19.57
CA TYR A 263 1.09 -18.34 -20.82
C TYR A 263 1.40 -16.86 -21.06
N ASN A 264 2.30 -16.57 -22.01
CA ASN A 264 2.72 -15.19 -22.33
C ASN A 264 2.09 -14.66 -23.61
N GLU A 265 0.86 -15.07 -23.88
CA GLU A 265 0.01 -14.65 -24.99
C GLU A 265 -1.30 -14.04 -24.49
N PHE A 266 -1.96 -13.26 -25.33
CA PHE A 266 -3.22 -12.61 -24.99
C PHE A 266 -4.04 -12.34 -26.26
N PRO A 267 -5.38 -12.56 -26.26
CA PRO A 267 -6.23 -12.97 -25.15
C PRO A 267 -6.24 -14.47 -24.87
N SER A 268 -5.71 -15.30 -25.78
CA SER A 268 -5.66 -16.75 -25.64
C SER A 268 -4.74 -17.23 -24.50
N MET A 269 -4.92 -18.48 -24.10
CA MET A 269 -4.07 -19.25 -23.19
C MET A 269 -3.87 -20.64 -23.82
N GLY A 270 -2.86 -20.77 -24.69
CA GLY A 270 -2.70 -21.91 -25.58
C GLY A 270 -3.71 -21.86 -26.71
N GLU A 271 -4.31 -23.01 -27.06
CA GLU A 271 -5.22 -23.13 -28.19
C GLU A 271 -6.59 -22.45 -27.99
N GLY A 272 -6.92 -21.95 -26.78
CA GLY A 272 -8.23 -21.37 -26.47
C GLY A 272 -8.19 -20.23 -25.46
N LEU A 273 -9.39 -19.74 -25.10
CA LEU A 273 -9.56 -18.76 -24.02
C LEU A 273 -9.47 -19.40 -22.64
N ILE A 274 -9.87 -20.68 -22.53
CA ILE A 274 -9.74 -21.47 -21.30
C ILE A 274 -8.57 -22.42 -21.52
N PRO A 275 -7.53 -22.38 -20.68
CA PRO A 275 -6.37 -23.25 -20.86
C PRO A 275 -6.70 -24.73 -20.62
N ALA A 276 -6.07 -25.63 -21.37
CA ALA A 276 -6.31 -27.06 -21.25
C ALA A 276 -6.00 -27.61 -19.84
N ASP A 277 -4.95 -27.07 -19.22
CA ASP A 277 -4.48 -27.46 -17.87
C ASP A 277 -5.23 -26.77 -16.73
N TYR A 278 -6.38 -26.12 -17.02
CA TYR A 278 -7.22 -25.50 -16.00
C TYR A 278 -7.76 -26.53 -14.99
N GLN A 279 -8.14 -27.70 -15.47
CA GLN A 279 -8.69 -28.76 -14.63
C GLN A 279 -7.54 -29.59 -14.03
N THR A 280 -7.57 -29.72 -12.71
CA THR A 280 -6.65 -30.56 -11.94
C THR A 280 -7.42 -31.45 -10.97
N SER A 281 -6.71 -32.35 -10.28
CA SER A 281 -7.27 -33.14 -9.17
C SER A 281 -7.57 -32.29 -7.91
N LEU A 282 -7.23 -30.99 -7.92
CA LEU A 282 -7.49 -30.09 -6.80
C LEU A 282 -8.99 -29.81 -6.63
N PRO A 283 -9.47 -29.67 -5.38
CA PRO A 283 -10.83 -29.22 -5.12
C PRO A 283 -11.11 -27.87 -5.79
N LEU A 284 -12.33 -27.68 -6.32
CA LEU A 284 -12.72 -26.48 -7.08
C LEU A 284 -12.36 -25.16 -6.37
N LEU A 285 -12.55 -25.08 -5.05
CA LEU A 285 -12.26 -23.88 -4.27
C LEU A 285 -10.76 -23.63 -4.05
N ARG A 286 -9.90 -24.64 -4.19
CA ARG A 286 -8.44 -24.51 -4.06
C ARG A 286 -7.75 -24.24 -5.38
N ASN A 287 -8.34 -24.69 -6.47
CA ASN A 287 -7.76 -24.59 -7.81
C ASN A 287 -7.31 -23.15 -8.17
N PRO A 288 -8.09 -22.07 -7.94
CA PRO A 288 -7.65 -20.70 -8.26
C PRO A 288 -6.44 -20.20 -7.47
N PHE A 289 -6.10 -20.86 -6.36
CA PHE A 289 -5.07 -20.42 -5.42
C PHE A 289 -3.84 -21.32 -5.35
N GLU A 290 -3.93 -22.53 -5.90
CA GLU A 290 -2.89 -23.56 -5.83
C GLU A 290 -2.46 -24.09 -7.19
N ASN A 291 -3.29 -23.92 -8.24
CA ASN A 291 -2.93 -24.21 -9.62
C ASN A 291 -2.46 -22.92 -10.31
N PRO A 292 -1.19 -22.81 -10.72
CA PRO A 292 -0.67 -21.62 -11.39
C PRO A 292 -1.44 -21.23 -12.65
N VAL A 293 -1.88 -22.21 -13.45
CA VAL A 293 -2.68 -21.98 -14.67
C VAL A 293 -4.03 -21.34 -14.33
N ALA A 294 -4.73 -21.90 -13.33
CA ALA A 294 -6.02 -21.36 -12.88
C ALA A 294 -5.86 -19.98 -12.24
N ALA A 295 -4.80 -19.76 -11.47
CA ALA A 295 -4.52 -18.45 -10.87
C ALA A 295 -4.34 -17.37 -11.95
N GLN A 296 -3.55 -17.63 -13.00
CA GLN A 296 -3.36 -16.72 -14.12
C GLN A 296 -4.68 -16.48 -14.89
N PHE A 297 -5.46 -17.53 -15.16
CA PHE A 297 -6.75 -17.43 -15.84
C PHE A 297 -7.73 -16.56 -15.07
N HIS A 298 -7.91 -16.80 -13.75
CA HIS A 298 -8.81 -16.01 -12.92
C HIS A 298 -8.36 -14.55 -12.82
N HIS A 299 -7.06 -14.31 -12.71
CA HIS A 299 -6.54 -12.94 -12.67
C HIS A 299 -6.90 -12.17 -13.96
N ARG A 300 -6.80 -12.79 -15.13
CA ARG A 300 -7.21 -12.16 -16.41
C ARG A 300 -8.71 -11.84 -16.44
N ILE A 301 -9.56 -12.75 -15.92
CA ILE A 301 -11.02 -12.52 -15.81
C ILE A 301 -11.29 -11.34 -14.86
N PHE A 302 -10.70 -11.35 -13.65
CA PHE A 302 -10.85 -10.26 -12.70
C PHE A 302 -10.38 -8.93 -13.25
N ALA A 303 -9.22 -8.90 -13.94
CA ALA A 303 -8.69 -7.69 -14.57
C ALA A 303 -9.62 -7.15 -15.67
N SER A 304 -10.15 -8.04 -16.54
CA SER A 304 -11.08 -7.66 -17.61
C SER A 304 -12.41 -7.16 -17.05
N ALA A 305 -12.96 -7.81 -16.03
CA ALA A 305 -14.15 -7.33 -15.33
C ALA A 305 -13.89 -5.99 -14.63
N THR A 306 -12.72 -5.81 -14.03
CA THR A 306 -12.34 -4.58 -13.33
C THR A 306 -12.24 -3.40 -14.30
N VAL A 307 -11.56 -3.52 -15.44
CA VAL A 307 -11.46 -2.41 -16.40
C VAL A 307 -12.83 -2.04 -16.94
N LEU A 308 -13.70 -3.00 -17.20
CA LEU A 308 -15.06 -2.75 -17.69
C LEU A 308 -15.91 -2.05 -16.63
N ILE A 309 -15.99 -2.62 -15.42
CA ILE A 309 -16.89 -2.12 -14.36
C ILE A 309 -16.41 -0.76 -13.84
N VAL A 310 -15.11 -0.61 -13.53
CA VAL A 310 -14.56 0.68 -13.07
C VAL A 310 -14.63 1.73 -14.18
N GLY A 311 -14.33 1.36 -15.43
CA GLY A 311 -14.39 2.26 -16.58
C GLY A 311 -15.81 2.79 -16.81
N VAL A 312 -16.81 1.91 -16.88
CA VAL A 312 -18.22 2.30 -17.04
C VAL A 312 -18.69 3.17 -15.89
N ALA A 313 -18.41 2.76 -14.64
CA ALA A 313 -18.78 3.53 -13.45
C ALA A 313 -18.15 4.93 -13.44
N ALA A 314 -16.87 5.05 -13.83
CA ALA A 314 -16.18 6.32 -13.89
C ALA A 314 -16.75 7.25 -14.96
N VAL A 315 -17.04 6.73 -16.15
CA VAL A 315 -17.66 7.49 -17.24
C VAL A 315 -19.05 8.00 -16.82
N ILE A 316 -19.91 7.11 -16.30
CA ILE A 316 -21.26 7.51 -15.86
C ILE A 316 -21.17 8.57 -14.76
N THR A 317 -20.26 8.42 -13.81
CA THR A 317 -20.08 9.42 -12.74
C THR A 317 -19.60 10.75 -13.31
N ALA A 318 -18.59 10.74 -14.20
CA ALA A 318 -18.06 11.96 -14.80
C ALA A 318 -19.11 12.73 -15.63
N MET A 319 -20.03 12.01 -16.27
CA MET A 319 -21.13 12.61 -17.05
C MET A 319 -22.26 13.17 -16.19
N ARG A 320 -22.54 12.55 -15.04
CA ARG A 320 -23.70 12.90 -14.22
C ARG A 320 -23.40 13.87 -13.07
N THR A 321 -22.16 13.90 -12.58
CA THR A 321 -21.82 14.75 -11.43
C THR A 321 -21.54 16.20 -11.82
N GLN A 322 -22.05 17.13 -11.03
CA GLN A 322 -21.70 18.56 -11.09
C GLN A 322 -20.49 18.90 -10.20
N ALA A 323 -20.14 18.03 -9.25
CA ALA A 323 -19.02 18.23 -8.34
C ALA A 323 -17.68 18.02 -9.08
N SER A 324 -16.93 19.12 -9.29
CA SER A 324 -15.67 19.10 -10.06
C SER A 324 -14.61 18.16 -9.47
N ALA A 325 -14.55 18.02 -8.14
CA ALA A 325 -13.61 17.12 -7.47
C ALA A 325 -13.96 15.65 -7.71
N VAL A 326 -15.25 15.27 -7.62
CA VAL A 326 -15.74 13.92 -7.91
C VAL A 326 -15.43 13.56 -9.36
N ARG A 327 -15.73 14.48 -10.31
CA ARG A 327 -15.45 14.29 -11.74
C ARG A 327 -13.96 14.05 -12.00
N ARG A 328 -13.08 14.87 -11.40
CA ARG A 328 -11.62 14.73 -11.59
C ARG A 328 -11.12 13.36 -11.14
N TRP A 329 -11.56 12.90 -9.97
CA TRP A 329 -11.11 11.61 -9.44
C TRP A 329 -11.74 10.40 -10.14
N ALA A 330 -12.99 10.52 -10.63
CA ALA A 330 -13.58 9.50 -11.48
C ALA A 330 -12.81 9.37 -12.81
N LEU A 331 -12.43 10.50 -13.46
CA LEU A 331 -11.61 10.48 -14.66
C LEU A 331 -10.18 9.98 -14.39
N ALA A 332 -9.58 10.32 -13.27
CA ALA A 332 -8.29 9.76 -12.85
C ALA A 332 -8.34 8.24 -12.69
N ALA A 333 -9.42 7.73 -12.08
CA ALA A 333 -9.64 6.28 -11.93
C ALA A 333 -9.88 5.61 -13.30
N LEU A 334 -10.57 6.26 -14.25
CA LEU A 334 -10.73 5.79 -15.63
C LEU A 334 -9.38 5.63 -16.33
N LEU A 335 -8.57 6.69 -16.32
CA LEU A 335 -7.24 6.65 -16.93
C LEU A 335 -6.32 5.61 -16.26
N ALA A 336 -6.38 5.54 -14.92
CA ALA A 336 -5.60 4.58 -14.17
C ALA A 336 -6.01 3.13 -14.47
N VAL A 337 -7.31 2.82 -14.55
CA VAL A 337 -7.76 1.43 -14.79
C VAL A 337 -7.44 0.99 -16.22
N VAL A 338 -7.60 1.86 -17.21
CA VAL A 338 -7.23 1.55 -18.61
C VAL A 338 -5.71 1.37 -18.72
N GLY A 339 -4.93 2.31 -18.19
CA GLY A 339 -3.47 2.22 -18.20
C GLY A 339 -2.97 0.96 -17.46
N GLN A 340 -3.57 0.62 -16.31
CA GLN A 340 -3.25 -0.57 -15.53
C GLN A 340 -3.54 -1.86 -16.30
N TYR A 341 -4.66 -1.95 -17.00
CA TYR A 341 -5.01 -3.10 -17.81
C TYR A 341 -4.02 -3.30 -18.96
N LEU A 342 -3.76 -2.23 -19.72
CA LEU A 342 -2.78 -2.25 -20.81
C LEU A 342 -1.38 -2.62 -20.32
N LEU A 343 -0.96 -2.03 -19.20
CA LEU A 343 0.33 -2.36 -18.58
C LEU A 343 0.39 -3.82 -18.13
N GLY A 344 -0.71 -4.39 -17.64
CA GLY A 344 -0.80 -5.82 -17.30
C GLY A 344 -0.64 -6.72 -18.52
N VAL A 345 -1.32 -6.39 -19.64
CA VAL A 345 -1.18 -7.13 -20.91
C VAL A 345 0.24 -7.03 -21.43
N ILE A 346 0.84 -5.83 -21.44
CA ILE A 346 2.24 -5.63 -21.86
C ILE A 346 3.20 -6.42 -20.96
N THR A 347 3.03 -6.36 -19.64
CA THR A 347 3.86 -7.12 -18.70
C THR A 347 3.83 -8.60 -18.99
N LEU A 348 2.64 -9.13 -19.29
CA LEU A 348 2.44 -10.53 -19.61
C LEU A 348 3.13 -10.93 -20.93
N LEU A 349 2.90 -10.15 -22.02
CA LEU A 349 3.44 -10.44 -23.36
C LEU A 349 4.97 -10.42 -23.39
N TYR A 350 5.60 -9.65 -22.51
CA TYR A 350 7.05 -9.59 -22.39
C TYR A 350 7.61 -10.55 -21.32
N ALA A 351 6.85 -11.56 -20.88
CA ALA A 351 7.28 -12.52 -19.86
C ALA A 351 7.76 -11.89 -18.55
N VAL A 352 6.99 -10.92 -18.07
CA VAL A 352 7.13 -10.30 -16.74
C VAL A 352 8.51 -9.70 -16.44
N PRO A 353 9.04 -8.79 -17.28
CA PRO A 353 10.29 -8.10 -16.95
C PRO A 353 10.16 -7.33 -15.64
N ILE A 354 11.21 -7.32 -14.82
CA ILE A 354 11.22 -6.67 -13.49
C ILE A 354 10.64 -5.23 -13.51
N PRO A 355 11.07 -4.33 -14.43
CA PRO A 355 10.54 -2.97 -14.45
C PRO A 355 9.03 -2.91 -14.76
N LEU A 356 8.54 -3.75 -15.67
CA LEU A 356 7.12 -3.80 -16.03
C LEU A 356 6.28 -4.42 -14.92
N GLY A 357 6.74 -5.49 -14.28
CA GLY A 357 6.06 -6.10 -13.14
C GLY A 357 5.97 -5.15 -11.94
N ALA A 358 7.05 -4.44 -11.61
CA ALA A 358 7.04 -3.43 -10.55
C ALA A 358 6.12 -2.24 -10.91
N ALA A 359 6.16 -1.76 -12.17
CA ALA A 359 5.27 -0.71 -12.64
C ALA A 359 3.79 -1.15 -12.61
N HIS A 360 3.49 -2.41 -12.98
CA HIS A 360 2.15 -2.97 -12.91
C HIS A 360 1.62 -3.00 -11.47
N GLN A 361 2.43 -3.39 -10.49
CA GLN A 361 2.05 -3.28 -9.08
C GLN A 361 1.82 -1.83 -8.66
N GLY A 362 2.70 -0.90 -9.04
CA GLY A 362 2.56 0.53 -8.75
C GLY A 362 1.30 1.15 -9.36
N GLY A 363 0.97 0.77 -10.59
CA GLY A 363 -0.24 1.21 -11.29
C GLY A 363 -1.53 0.77 -10.57
N ALA A 364 -1.56 -0.46 -10.03
CA ALA A 364 -2.68 -0.94 -9.22
C ALA A 364 -2.87 -0.11 -7.94
N LEU A 365 -1.77 0.31 -7.29
CA LEU A 365 -1.83 1.19 -6.12
C LEU A 365 -2.35 2.58 -6.49
N ILE A 366 -1.91 3.15 -7.63
CA ILE A 366 -2.40 4.45 -8.14
C ILE A 366 -3.91 4.37 -8.42
N LEU A 367 -4.39 3.29 -9.03
CA LEU A 367 -5.81 3.06 -9.26
C LEU A 367 -6.60 3.04 -7.94
N LEU A 368 -6.15 2.26 -6.95
CA LEU A 368 -6.78 2.19 -5.64
C LEU A 368 -6.79 3.54 -4.91
N MET A 369 -5.68 4.29 -4.96
CA MET A 369 -5.62 5.64 -4.41
C MET A 369 -6.58 6.59 -5.12
N SER A 370 -6.70 6.53 -6.44
CA SER A 370 -7.63 7.36 -7.23
C SER A 370 -9.09 7.12 -6.85
N ILE A 371 -9.48 5.85 -6.68
CA ILE A 371 -10.83 5.49 -6.23
C ILE A 371 -11.06 5.90 -4.76
N THR A 372 -10.03 5.80 -3.90
CA THR A 372 -10.11 6.27 -2.50
C THR A 372 -10.36 7.77 -2.42
N LEU A 373 -9.70 8.56 -3.29
CA LEU A 373 -9.89 10.00 -3.42
C LEU A 373 -11.28 10.33 -4.01
N TRP A 374 -11.71 9.59 -5.01
CA TRP A 374 -13.09 9.70 -5.51
C TRP A 374 -14.11 9.46 -4.41
N ARG A 375 -13.98 8.36 -3.65
CA ARG A 375 -14.86 8.04 -2.53
C ARG A 375 -14.90 9.17 -1.49
N ALA A 376 -13.75 9.72 -1.13
CA ALA A 376 -13.66 10.77 -0.11
C ALA A 376 -14.42 12.04 -0.50
N HIS A 377 -14.45 12.41 -1.79
CA HIS A 377 -15.17 13.57 -2.30
C HIS A 377 -16.63 13.29 -2.65
N ASN A 378 -16.99 12.02 -2.87
CA ASN A 378 -18.38 11.63 -3.14
C ASN A 378 -19.26 11.63 -1.87
N ASN A 379 -18.63 11.62 -0.69
CA ASN A 379 -19.32 11.62 0.60
C ASN A 379 -19.42 13.02 1.23
N GLN A 380 -19.10 14.10 0.47
CA GLN A 380 -19.24 15.50 0.87
C GLN A 380 -20.51 16.12 0.32
#